data_eb01059b611dcc4feeccc35ca67c390b
#
_entry.id   eb01059b611dcc4feeccc35ca67c390b
#
_cell.length_a   1.000
_cell.length_b   1.000
_cell.length_c   1.000
_cell.angle_alpha   90.00
_cell.angle_beta   90.00
_cell.angle_gamma   90.00
#
_symmetry.space_group_name_H-M   'P 1'
#
loop_
_entity.id
_entity.type
_entity.pdbx_description
1 polymer ?
#
loop_
_entity_poly.entity_id
_entity_poly.type
_entity_poly.pdbx_seq_one_letter_code
_entity_poly.pdbx_strand_id
1 'polypeptide(L)'
;MQATWIAPLPLFLELGVEGDDPVGFPFPESSASSNGIPSYTLFARLGGDIGTSSSYRVGAWWLSSENDLSSGAPFLDFSDFYTLQGGDTRLWGLDFIFKWAPEGNPSERSLKLQAEWMQRRIDGNLTFDDGVNPAVTGPIKVTQDGWYVQGVYQFIPQWRGGLRYDRLSNGSYDVSSDLAGLLAAPDYAPYRWSTMLDWSPSEFSRIRLQYNYDRTQQSLANNEVFLQYIMSLGAHGAHKF
;
A
#
# COMPACT_ATOMS: atom_id res chain seq x y z
N MET A 1 -3.11 -15.53 -11.31
CA MET A 1 -2.09 -16.29 -12.08
C MET A 1 -0.81 -15.48 -12.13
N GLN A 2 0.38 -16.06 -11.81
CA GLN A 2 1.64 -15.32 -11.73
C GLN A 2 2.73 -16.06 -12.50
N ALA A 3 3.57 -15.31 -13.21
CA ALA A 3 4.79 -15.81 -13.85
C ALA A 3 5.97 -14.90 -13.48
N THR A 4 7.09 -15.50 -13.08
CA THR A 4 8.31 -14.77 -12.71
C THR A 4 9.52 -15.36 -13.42
N TRP A 5 10.47 -14.50 -13.73
CA TRP A 5 11.74 -14.86 -14.31
C TRP A 5 12.87 -14.19 -13.52
N ILE A 6 13.84 -14.99 -13.10
CA ILE A 6 15.05 -14.51 -12.43
C ILE A 6 16.19 -14.52 -13.45
N ALA A 7 16.78 -13.36 -13.67
CA ALA A 7 17.89 -13.22 -14.62
C ALA A 7 19.14 -13.93 -14.09
N PRO A 8 19.87 -14.66 -14.94
CA PRO A 8 21.13 -15.30 -14.55
C PRO A 8 22.28 -14.28 -14.51
N LEU A 9 22.20 -13.33 -13.59
CA LEU A 9 23.15 -12.24 -13.41
C LEU A 9 23.83 -12.34 -12.04
N PRO A 10 25.00 -11.70 -11.84
CA PRO A 10 25.61 -11.60 -10.52
C PRO A 10 24.78 -10.84 -9.49
N LEU A 11 23.92 -9.93 -9.98
CA LEU A 11 22.92 -9.23 -9.18
C LEU A 11 21.59 -9.96 -9.25
N PHE A 12 20.84 -9.95 -8.16
CA PHE A 12 19.46 -10.43 -8.16
C PHE A 12 18.59 -9.48 -9.01
N LEU A 13 18.06 -9.99 -10.11
CA LEU A 13 17.05 -9.30 -10.93
C LEU A 13 15.88 -10.26 -11.18
N GLU A 14 14.73 -9.90 -10.67
CA GLU A 14 13.47 -10.60 -10.88
C GLU A 14 12.52 -9.72 -11.69
N LEU A 15 11.94 -10.30 -12.74
CA LEU A 15 10.85 -9.69 -13.52
C LEU A 15 9.62 -10.58 -13.38
N GLY A 16 8.45 -9.99 -13.27
CA GLY A 16 7.23 -10.77 -13.13
C GLY A 16 6.00 -10.08 -13.70
N VAL A 17 5.05 -10.93 -14.02
CA VAL A 17 3.70 -10.56 -14.44
C VAL A 17 2.69 -11.35 -13.62
N GLU A 18 1.62 -10.68 -13.21
CA GLU A 18 0.53 -11.26 -12.45
C GLU A 18 -0.80 -10.83 -13.08
N GLY A 19 -1.73 -11.77 -13.20
CA GLY A 19 -3.10 -11.51 -13.62
C GLY A 19 -4.04 -11.97 -12.52
N ASP A 20 -4.99 -11.11 -12.13
CA ASP A 20 -5.93 -11.36 -11.05
C ASP A 20 -7.32 -10.82 -11.39
N ASP A 21 -8.30 -11.23 -10.58
CA ASP A 21 -9.65 -10.69 -10.61
C ASP A 21 -9.74 -9.62 -9.50
N PRO A 22 -9.89 -8.33 -9.87
CA PRO A 22 -9.87 -7.26 -8.89
C PRO A 22 -11.19 -7.22 -8.12
N VAL A 23 -11.18 -7.73 -6.90
CA VAL A 23 -12.30 -7.62 -5.97
C VAL A 23 -11.88 -6.79 -4.76
N GLY A 24 -12.52 -5.63 -4.57
CA GLY A 24 -12.27 -4.77 -3.41
C GLY A 24 -11.07 -3.82 -3.57
N PHE A 25 -10.71 -3.17 -2.46
CA PHE A 25 -9.61 -2.19 -2.45
C PHE A 25 -8.30 -2.78 -3.04
N PRO A 26 -7.56 -2.05 -3.88
CA PRO A 26 -7.64 -0.59 -4.14
C PRO A 26 -8.62 -0.18 -5.25
N PHE A 27 -9.41 -1.11 -5.72
CA PHE A 27 -10.40 -0.87 -6.77
C PHE A 27 -11.73 -0.45 -6.15
N PRO A 28 -12.49 0.41 -6.82
CA PRO A 28 -13.91 0.58 -6.48
C PRO A 28 -14.59 -0.79 -6.60
N GLU A 29 -15.61 -1.03 -5.79
CA GLU A 29 -16.39 -2.28 -5.88
C GLU A 29 -16.89 -2.45 -7.31
N SER A 30 -16.29 -3.35 -8.08
CA SER A 30 -16.67 -3.66 -9.44
C SER A 30 -17.42 -4.98 -9.46
N SER A 31 -18.48 -5.05 -10.23
CA SER A 31 -18.97 -6.32 -10.72
C SER A 31 -17.93 -6.86 -11.69
N ALA A 32 -17.32 -7.99 -11.37
CA ALA A 32 -16.33 -8.62 -12.24
C ALA A 32 -16.81 -8.66 -13.69
N SER A 33 -16.03 -8.07 -14.59
CA SER A 33 -16.26 -8.23 -16.03
C SER A 33 -16.14 -9.71 -16.38
N SER A 34 -17.16 -10.28 -16.96
CA SER A 34 -17.28 -11.72 -17.18
C SER A 34 -16.37 -12.32 -18.24
N ASN A 35 -15.50 -11.53 -18.89
CA ASN A 35 -14.73 -11.98 -20.04
C ASN A 35 -13.27 -11.48 -20.00
N GLY A 36 -12.37 -12.21 -19.33
CA GLY A 36 -10.94 -11.98 -19.45
C GLY A 36 -10.18 -11.90 -18.13
N ILE A 37 -8.96 -11.37 -18.17
CA ILE A 37 -8.16 -11.01 -17.00
C ILE A 37 -8.33 -9.49 -16.81
N PRO A 38 -9.23 -9.06 -15.90
CA PRO A 38 -9.57 -7.65 -15.77
C PRO A 38 -8.49 -6.82 -15.07
N SER A 39 -7.51 -7.48 -14.45
CA SER A 39 -6.39 -6.81 -13.78
C SER A 39 -5.07 -7.51 -14.06
N TYR A 40 -4.02 -6.72 -14.26
CA TYR A 40 -2.67 -7.26 -14.40
C TYR A 40 -1.64 -6.35 -13.75
N THR A 41 -0.63 -6.99 -13.18
CA THR A 41 0.51 -6.34 -12.55
C THR A 41 1.80 -6.73 -13.25
N LEU A 42 2.65 -5.74 -13.52
CA LEU A 42 4.03 -5.94 -13.93
C LEU A 42 4.94 -5.49 -12.80
N PHE A 43 6.00 -6.24 -12.53
CA PHE A 43 6.97 -5.84 -11.52
C PHE A 43 8.41 -6.21 -11.90
N ALA A 44 9.34 -5.41 -11.38
CA ALA A 44 10.77 -5.65 -11.46
C ALA A 44 11.39 -5.45 -10.08
N ARG A 45 12.30 -6.33 -9.66
CA ARG A 45 13.03 -6.25 -8.41
C ARG A 45 14.50 -6.43 -8.65
N LEU A 46 15.31 -5.50 -8.17
CA LEU A 46 16.76 -5.53 -8.20
C LEU A 46 17.27 -5.62 -6.76
N GLY A 47 18.24 -6.48 -6.51
CA GLY A 47 18.81 -6.61 -5.17
C GLY A 47 20.26 -7.09 -5.22
N GLY A 48 20.93 -6.96 -4.10
CA GLY A 48 22.30 -7.41 -3.96
C GLY A 48 22.84 -7.21 -2.55
N ASP A 49 24.04 -7.71 -2.34
CA ASP A 49 24.76 -7.56 -1.08
C ASP A 49 25.74 -6.39 -1.15
N ILE A 50 25.93 -5.72 -0.03
CA ILE A 50 26.92 -4.66 0.19
C ILE A 50 27.87 -5.19 1.25
N GLY A 51 28.97 -5.81 0.81
CA GLY A 51 29.89 -6.52 1.68
C GLY A 51 29.22 -7.75 2.33
N THR A 52 29.68 -8.11 3.52
CA THR A 52 29.17 -9.28 4.26
C THR A 52 28.04 -8.96 5.23
N SER A 53 27.81 -7.66 5.49
CA SER A 53 26.92 -7.22 6.58
C SER A 53 25.63 -6.58 6.11
N SER A 54 25.48 -6.29 4.83
CA SER A 54 24.33 -5.55 4.33
C SER A 54 23.78 -6.13 3.06
N SER A 55 22.48 -6.01 2.86
CA SER A 55 21.80 -6.29 1.60
C SER A 55 20.72 -5.26 1.31
N TYR A 56 20.40 -5.09 0.05
CA TYR A 56 19.33 -4.19 -0.39
C TYR A 56 18.46 -4.83 -1.45
N ARG A 57 17.24 -4.33 -1.56
CA ARG A 57 16.33 -4.60 -2.68
C ARG A 57 15.58 -3.33 -3.03
N VAL A 58 15.51 -3.03 -4.32
CA VAL A 58 14.66 -1.98 -4.90
C VAL A 58 13.65 -2.68 -5.80
N GLY A 59 12.41 -2.27 -5.73
CA GLY A 59 11.34 -2.76 -6.59
C GLY A 59 10.60 -1.61 -7.26
N ALA A 60 10.08 -1.89 -8.45
CA ALA A 60 9.10 -1.06 -9.13
C ALA A 60 7.98 -1.97 -9.64
N TRP A 61 6.73 -1.51 -9.52
CA TRP A 61 5.59 -2.26 -9.99
C TRP A 61 4.53 -1.34 -10.58
N TRP A 62 3.76 -1.87 -11.50
CA TRP A 62 2.65 -1.20 -12.13
C TRP A 62 1.48 -2.16 -12.26
N LEU A 63 0.31 -1.70 -11.89
CA LEU A 63 -0.94 -2.42 -11.95
C LEU A 63 -1.94 -1.61 -12.76
N SER A 64 -2.67 -2.27 -13.64
CA SER A 64 -3.80 -1.72 -14.38
C SER A 64 -5.02 -2.61 -14.22
N SER A 65 -6.17 -2.00 -14.03
CA SER A 65 -7.46 -2.68 -13.95
C SER A 65 -8.52 -1.86 -14.64
N GLU A 66 -9.39 -2.55 -15.39
CA GLU A 66 -10.61 -1.99 -15.94
C GLU A 66 -11.74 -2.16 -14.92
N ASN A 67 -12.51 -1.10 -14.68
CA ASN A 67 -13.62 -1.10 -13.73
C ASN A 67 -14.93 -0.86 -14.49
N ASP A 68 -15.86 -1.79 -14.41
CA ASP A 68 -17.13 -1.67 -15.14
C ASP A 68 -18.20 -0.85 -14.40
N LEU A 69 -18.28 -0.92 -13.09
CA LEU A 69 -19.24 -0.15 -12.29
C LEU A 69 -18.81 -0.12 -10.83
N SER A 70 -18.92 1.04 -10.21
CA SER A 70 -18.90 1.13 -8.76
C SER A 70 -20.09 1.96 -8.26
N SER A 71 -20.77 1.48 -7.28
CA SER A 71 -21.72 2.27 -6.50
C SER A 71 -20.97 2.93 -5.35
N GLY A 72 -21.06 4.24 -5.26
CA GLY A 72 -20.29 5.03 -4.31
C GLY A 72 -18.91 5.42 -4.83
N ALA A 73 -18.31 6.41 -4.21
CA ALA A 73 -16.94 6.84 -4.49
C ALA A 73 -16.15 6.78 -3.17
N PRO A 74 -15.77 5.58 -2.69
CA PRO A 74 -15.23 5.36 -1.34
C PRO A 74 -13.91 6.09 -1.08
N PHE A 75 -13.23 6.51 -2.13
CA PHE A 75 -11.99 7.28 -2.05
C PHE A 75 -12.20 8.79 -1.94
N LEU A 76 -13.46 9.26 -1.99
CA LEU A 76 -13.79 10.68 -1.98
C LEU A 76 -14.41 11.13 -0.66
N ASP A 77 -14.61 10.25 0.31
CA ASP A 77 -15.32 10.53 1.58
C ASP A 77 -16.68 11.21 1.38
N PHE A 78 -17.38 10.86 0.27
CA PHE A 78 -18.63 11.45 -0.12
C PHE A 78 -19.83 10.58 0.24
N SER A 79 -20.92 11.28 0.51
CA SER A 79 -22.25 10.72 0.73
C SER A 79 -22.71 9.83 -0.44
N ASP A 80 -23.78 9.09 -0.21
CA ASP A 80 -24.45 8.18 -1.16
C ASP A 80 -24.90 8.83 -2.49
N PHE A 81 -24.63 10.13 -2.67
CA PHE A 81 -25.05 10.90 -3.86
C PHE A 81 -24.09 10.78 -5.06
N TYR A 82 -22.93 10.13 -4.89
CA TYR A 82 -21.95 10.03 -5.97
C TYR A 82 -21.81 8.59 -6.43
N THR A 83 -21.87 8.39 -7.75
CA THR A 83 -21.63 7.11 -8.39
C THR A 83 -20.52 7.26 -9.43
N LEU A 84 -19.46 6.47 -9.30
CA LEU A 84 -18.42 6.35 -10.31
C LEU A 84 -18.78 5.21 -11.27
N GLN A 85 -18.81 5.48 -12.57
CA GLN A 85 -19.15 4.49 -13.59
C GLN A 85 -18.01 4.33 -14.57
N GLY A 86 -17.65 3.08 -14.83
CA GLY A 86 -16.62 2.71 -15.78
C GLY A 86 -15.27 3.33 -15.47
N GLY A 87 -14.27 2.91 -16.16
CA GLY A 87 -12.98 3.57 -16.12
C GLY A 87 -11.82 2.66 -15.80
N ASP A 88 -10.63 3.24 -15.85
CA ASP A 88 -9.39 2.56 -15.60
C ASP A 88 -8.81 2.97 -14.25
N THR A 89 -8.40 2.00 -13.47
CA THR A 89 -7.56 2.22 -12.30
C THR A 89 -6.14 1.80 -12.61
N ARG A 90 -5.19 2.70 -12.40
CA ARG A 90 -3.76 2.46 -12.57
C ARG A 90 -3.04 2.78 -11.28
N LEU A 91 -2.22 1.83 -10.83
CA LEU A 91 -1.34 2.02 -9.69
C LEU A 91 0.10 1.77 -10.12
N TRP A 92 1.02 2.54 -9.58
CA TRP A 92 2.44 2.25 -9.64
C TRP A 92 3.10 2.55 -8.31
N GLY A 93 4.14 1.81 -8.04
CA GLY A 93 4.87 1.96 -6.81
C GLY A 93 6.34 1.67 -6.96
N LEU A 94 7.07 2.23 -6.00
CA LEU A 94 8.49 1.98 -5.79
C LEU A 94 8.67 1.48 -4.38
N ASP A 95 9.41 0.39 -4.20
CA ASP A 95 9.76 -0.15 -2.89
C ASP A 95 11.26 -0.23 -2.69
N PHE A 96 11.68 -0.05 -1.44
CA PHE A 96 13.06 -0.17 -1.01
C PHE A 96 13.15 -0.92 0.30
N ILE A 97 14.04 -1.89 0.36
CA ILE A 97 14.40 -2.62 1.58
C ILE A 97 15.91 -2.60 1.73
N PHE A 98 16.36 -2.24 2.91
CA PHE A 98 17.75 -2.37 3.31
C PHE A 98 17.81 -3.20 4.61
N LYS A 99 18.73 -4.15 4.65
CA LYS A 99 19.01 -4.97 5.83
C LYS A 99 20.48 -4.87 6.18
N TRP A 100 20.75 -4.76 7.45
CA TRP A 100 22.09 -4.79 8.00
C TRP A 100 22.15 -5.69 9.22
N ALA A 101 23.21 -6.45 9.33
CA ALA A 101 23.55 -7.25 10.50
C ALA A 101 25.08 -7.35 10.64
N PRO A 102 25.67 -7.20 11.82
CA PRO A 102 27.11 -7.33 12.01
C PRO A 102 27.59 -8.69 11.48
N GLU A 103 28.61 -8.68 10.62
CA GLU A 103 29.20 -9.91 10.04
C GLU A 103 28.19 -10.85 9.39
N GLY A 104 27.03 -10.32 8.94
CA GLY A 104 25.95 -11.11 8.37
C GLY A 104 25.11 -11.91 9.40
N ASN A 105 25.34 -11.72 10.69
CA ASN A 105 24.63 -12.43 11.75
C ASN A 105 23.52 -11.57 12.38
N PRO A 106 22.23 -11.80 12.04
CA PRO A 106 21.11 -11.02 12.59
C PRO A 106 20.67 -11.46 14.00
N SER A 107 21.28 -12.46 14.61
CA SER A 107 20.81 -13.02 15.87
C SER A 107 21.05 -12.09 17.08
N GLU A 108 22.09 -11.27 17.06
CA GLU A 108 22.38 -10.35 18.13
C GLU A 108 21.82 -8.94 17.85
N ARG A 109 22.19 -8.37 16.71
CA ARG A 109 21.77 -7.03 16.28
C ARG A 109 21.41 -7.07 14.81
N SER A 110 20.37 -6.33 14.44
CA SER A 110 20.03 -6.16 13.04
C SER A 110 19.22 -4.88 12.84
N LEU A 111 19.37 -4.28 11.67
CA LEU A 111 18.56 -3.15 11.21
C LEU A 111 17.86 -3.53 9.93
N LYS A 112 16.56 -3.24 9.86
CA LYS A 112 15.78 -3.30 8.63
C LYS A 112 15.15 -1.94 8.37
N LEU A 113 15.46 -1.34 7.23
CA LEU A 113 14.80 -0.15 6.72
C LEU A 113 13.90 -0.55 5.57
N GLN A 114 12.72 0.03 5.51
CA GLN A 114 11.76 -0.15 4.42
C GLN A 114 11.13 1.19 4.08
N ALA A 115 10.95 1.43 2.81
CA ALA A 115 10.19 2.56 2.29
C ALA A 115 9.38 2.09 1.09
N GLU A 116 8.22 2.67 0.92
CA GLU A 116 7.40 2.45 -0.25
C GLU A 116 6.67 3.74 -0.61
N TRP A 117 6.59 4.04 -1.89
CA TRP A 117 5.78 5.09 -2.46
C TRP A 117 4.84 4.50 -3.49
N MET A 118 3.60 4.93 -3.48
CA MET A 118 2.55 4.47 -4.40
C MET A 118 1.78 5.67 -4.94
N GLN A 119 1.37 5.59 -6.20
CA GLN A 119 0.43 6.52 -6.79
C GLN A 119 -0.71 5.75 -7.45
N ARG A 120 -1.92 6.17 -7.16
CA ARG A 120 -3.15 5.68 -7.79
C ARG A 120 -3.73 6.75 -8.68
N ARG A 121 -4.13 6.36 -9.88
CA ARG A 121 -4.89 7.19 -10.80
C ARG A 121 -6.15 6.43 -11.22
N ILE A 122 -7.28 7.10 -11.16
CA ILE A 122 -8.57 6.61 -11.61
C ILE A 122 -9.09 7.58 -12.65
N ASP A 123 -9.45 7.04 -13.82
CA ASP A 123 -10.13 7.77 -14.90
C ASP A 123 -11.54 7.15 -15.03
N GLY A 124 -12.60 7.94 -15.09
CA GLY A 124 -13.98 7.44 -15.19
C GLY A 124 -15.01 8.53 -15.39
N ASN A 125 -16.27 8.17 -15.25
CA ASN A 125 -17.38 9.12 -15.24
C ASN A 125 -18.03 9.16 -13.85
N LEU A 126 -18.14 10.35 -13.28
CA LEU A 126 -18.80 10.59 -12.01
C LEU A 126 -20.19 11.12 -12.24
N THR A 127 -21.17 10.51 -11.59
CA THR A 127 -22.56 11.01 -11.53
C THR A 127 -22.85 11.50 -10.12
N PHE A 128 -23.31 12.74 -10.03
CA PHE A 128 -23.91 13.30 -8.82
C PHE A 128 -25.41 13.29 -8.96
N ASP A 129 -26.11 12.70 -8.01
CA ASP A 129 -27.57 12.63 -7.95
C ASP A 129 -28.05 12.79 -6.50
N ASP A 130 -28.60 13.93 -6.17
CA ASP A 130 -29.14 14.23 -4.83
C ASP A 130 -30.63 13.87 -4.71
N GLY A 131 -31.23 13.31 -5.75
CA GLY A 131 -32.64 12.93 -5.81
C GLY A 131 -33.62 14.12 -5.86
N VAL A 132 -33.12 15.36 -5.94
CA VAL A 132 -33.91 16.60 -5.97
C VAL A 132 -33.70 17.38 -7.27
N ASN A 133 -32.44 17.53 -7.66
CA ASN A 133 -32.05 18.22 -8.88
C ASN A 133 -31.75 17.19 -10.00
N PRO A 134 -31.77 17.62 -11.28
CA PRO A 134 -31.30 16.73 -12.35
C PRO A 134 -29.91 16.21 -12.09
N ALA A 135 -29.71 14.91 -12.28
CA ALA A 135 -28.40 14.29 -12.12
C ALA A 135 -27.35 14.90 -13.06
N VAL A 136 -26.15 15.15 -12.56
CA VAL A 136 -25.03 15.71 -13.31
C VAL A 136 -23.98 14.62 -13.50
N THR A 137 -23.63 14.32 -14.75
CA THR A 137 -22.63 13.31 -15.10
C THR A 137 -21.51 13.95 -15.91
N GLY A 138 -20.28 13.62 -15.60
CA GLY A 138 -19.11 14.09 -16.34
C GLY A 138 -17.84 13.31 -16.06
N PRO A 139 -16.82 13.47 -16.91
CA PRO A 139 -15.54 12.82 -16.72
C PRO A 139 -14.84 13.31 -15.45
N ILE A 140 -14.17 12.36 -14.78
CA ILE A 140 -13.34 12.61 -13.60
C ILE A 140 -12.01 11.88 -13.74
N LYS A 141 -10.94 12.56 -13.33
CA LYS A 141 -9.64 11.94 -13.08
C LYS A 141 -9.23 12.21 -11.64
N VAL A 142 -8.94 11.15 -10.91
CA VAL A 142 -8.46 11.22 -9.53
C VAL A 142 -7.01 10.78 -9.51
N THR A 143 -6.14 11.57 -8.92
CA THR A 143 -4.75 11.18 -8.65
C THR A 143 -4.50 11.29 -7.16
N GLN A 144 -4.00 10.22 -6.55
CA GLN A 144 -3.66 10.16 -5.14
C GLN A 144 -2.34 9.42 -4.97
N ASP A 145 -1.46 9.92 -4.13
CA ASP A 145 -0.21 9.26 -3.78
C ASP A 145 -0.06 9.13 -2.26
N GLY A 146 0.76 8.18 -1.87
CA GLY A 146 1.09 7.95 -0.50
C GLY A 146 2.43 7.26 -0.37
N TRP A 147 3.05 7.40 0.80
CA TRP A 147 4.32 6.77 1.09
C TRP A 147 4.47 6.44 2.56
N TYR A 148 5.32 5.49 2.84
CA TYR A 148 5.77 5.24 4.19
C TYR A 148 7.28 4.99 4.26
N VAL A 149 7.83 5.25 5.45
CA VAL A 149 9.19 4.85 5.83
C VAL A 149 9.12 4.15 7.17
N GLN A 150 9.82 3.03 7.28
CA GLN A 150 9.85 2.21 8.49
C GLN A 150 11.29 1.78 8.81
N GLY A 151 11.66 1.86 10.07
CA GLY A 151 12.89 1.29 10.61
C GLY A 151 12.60 0.33 11.76
N VAL A 152 13.21 -0.84 11.74
CA VAL A 152 13.15 -1.83 12.84
C VAL A 152 14.57 -2.20 13.21
N TYR A 153 14.93 -2.02 14.47
CA TYR A 153 16.23 -2.31 15.01
C TYR A 153 16.16 -3.34 16.15
N GLN A 154 16.87 -4.43 15.98
CA GLN A 154 17.14 -5.40 17.04
C GLN A 154 18.38 -4.94 17.80
N PHE A 155 18.20 -4.48 19.04
CA PHE A 155 19.27 -3.90 19.84
C PHE A 155 19.93 -4.92 20.77
N ILE A 156 19.24 -5.99 21.15
CA ILE A 156 19.72 -7.19 21.85
C ILE A 156 18.94 -8.40 21.35
N PRO A 157 19.42 -9.62 21.58
CA PRO A 157 18.67 -10.83 21.24
C PRO A 157 17.25 -10.79 21.78
N GLN A 158 16.28 -11.22 20.96
CA GLN A 158 14.84 -11.27 21.25
C GLN A 158 14.12 -9.90 21.34
N TRP A 159 14.81 -8.78 21.42
CA TRP A 159 14.17 -7.47 21.55
C TRP A 159 14.37 -6.58 20.33
N ARG A 160 13.28 -6.05 19.79
CA ARG A 160 13.30 -5.12 18.64
C ARG A 160 12.43 -3.91 18.94
N GLY A 161 12.94 -2.74 18.56
CA GLY A 161 12.17 -1.50 18.51
C GLY A 161 11.93 -1.09 17.06
N GLY A 162 10.81 -0.45 16.79
CA GLY A 162 10.50 0.04 15.45
C GLY A 162 9.77 1.38 15.46
N LEU A 163 9.98 2.13 14.38
CA LEU A 163 9.31 3.39 14.11
C LEU A 163 8.85 3.37 12.66
N ARG A 164 7.64 3.87 12.42
CA ARG A 164 7.04 4.02 11.08
C ARG A 164 6.34 5.36 10.97
N TYR A 165 6.48 5.98 9.84
CA TYR A 165 5.71 7.14 9.43
C TYR A 165 5.01 6.86 8.10
N ASP A 166 3.71 7.13 8.06
CA ASP A 166 2.85 7.00 6.87
C ASP A 166 2.30 8.37 6.52
N ARG A 167 2.19 8.67 5.23
CA ARG A 167 1.57 9.89 4.72
C ARG A 167 0.85 9.63 3.42
N LEU A 168 -0.35 10.22 3.30
CA LEU A 168 -1.08 10.33 2.04
C LEU A 168 -1.03 11.78 1.55
N SER A 169 -1.10 11.99 0.24
CA SER A 169 -1.36 13.32 -0.33
C SER A 169 -2.84 13.66 -0.20
N ASN A 170 -3.15 14.93 -0.34
CA ASN A 170 -4.55 15.40 -0.44
C ASN A 170 -5.28 14.78 -1.63
N GLY A 171 -4.52 14.33 -2.64
CA GLY A 171 -5.09 13.99 -3.93
C GLY A 171 -5.41 15.21 -4.79
N SER A 172 -5.72 14.96 -6.04
CA SER A 172 -6.21 15.97 -6.98
C SER A 172 -7.33 15.40 -7.82
N TYR A 173 -8.33 16.24 -8.12
CA TYR A 173 -9.42 15.92 -9.03
C TYR A 173 -9.35 16.83 -10.24
N ASP A 174 -9.43 16.24 -11.43
CA ASP A 174 -9.67 16.93 -12.69
C ASP A 174 -11.07 16.50 -13.13
N VAL A 175 -12.02 17.45 -13.12
CA VAL A 175 -13.44 17.19 -13.37
C VAL A 175 -14.01 18.18 -14.37
N SER A 176 -15.11 17.79 -15.02
CA SER A 176 -15.85 18.70 -15.87
C SER A 176 -16.33 19.94 -15.11
N SER A 177 -16.54 21.06 -15.82
CA SER A 177 -17.03 22.33 -15.25
C SER A 177 -18.32 22.16 -14.45
N ASP A 178 -19.17 21.24 -14.86
CA ASP A 178 -20.50 21.03 -14.28
C ASP A 178 -20.42 20.32 -12.92
N LEU A 179 -19.37 19.52 -12.70
CA LEU A 179 -19.08 18.84 -11.44
C LEU A 179 -18.17 19.64 -10.50
N ALA A 180 -17.38 20.59 -11.02
CA ALA A 180 -16.37 21.30 -10.25
C ALA A 180 -16.93 22.07 -9.04
N GLY A 181 -18.17 22.55 -9.12
CA GLY A 181 -18.85 23.24 -8.01
C GLY A 181 -19.50 22.30 -6.98
N LEU A 182 -19.60 21.00 -7.30
CA LEU A 182 -20.25 19.99 -6.48
C LEU A 182 -19.24 19.22 -5.64
N LEU A 183 -17.97 19.18 -6.06
CA LEU A 183 -16.88 18.47 -5.41
C LEU A 183 -16.03 19.41 -4.57
N ALA A 184 -15.93 19.16 -3.27
CA ALA A 184 -14.94 19.81 -2.44
C ALA A 184 -13.58 19.17 -2.69
N ALA A 185 -12.57 19.97 -3.06
CA ALA A 185 -11.19 19.46 -3.12
C ALA A 185 -10.73 19.07 -1.72
N PRO A 186 -10.12 17.91 -1.52
CA PRO A 186 -9.56 17.56 -0.23
C PRO A 186 -8.41 18.51 0.11
N ASP A 187 -8.48 19.13 1.28
CA ASP A 187 -7.52 20.12 1.76
C ASP A 187 -6.59 19.56 2.84
N TYR A 188 -6.72 18.28 3.15
CA TYR A 188 -6.00 17.61 4.23
C TYR A 188 -5.15 16.45 3.71
N ALA A 189 -3.90 16.38 4.20
CA ALA A 189 -2.97 15.28 3.95
C ALA A 189 -2.85 14.38 5.18
N PRO A 190 -3.51 13.21 5.21
CA PRO A 190 -3.49 12.27 6.32
C PRO A 190 -2.08 11.78 6.63
N TYR A 191 -1.80 11.57 7.93
CA TYR A 191 -0.53 10.95 8.36
C TYR A 191 -0.70 10.12 9.63
N ARG A 192 0.25 9.20 9.84
CA ARG A 192 0.31 8.34 11.03
C ARG A 192 1.77 8.14 11.46
N TRP A 193 1.98 8.22 12.77
CA TRP A 193 3.18 7.74 13.43
C TRP A 193 2.88 6.45 14.16
N SER A 194 3.75 5.44 14.01
CA SER A 194 3.65 4.19 14.74
C SER A 194 4.99 3.86 15.37
N THR A 195 4.96 3.45 16.64
CA THR A 195 6.13 2.92 17.34
C THR A 195 5.81 1.55 17.91
N MET A 196 6.80 0.67 17.94
CA MET A 196 6.60 -0.69 18.48
C MET A 196 7.79 -1.16 19.29
N LEU A 197 7.49 -2.03 20.26
CA LEU A 197 8.46 -2.85 20.97
C LEU A 197 8.03 -4.32 20.86
N ASP A 198 8.92 -5.15 20.35
CA ASP A 198 8.73 -6.60 20.23
C ASP A 198 9.63 -7.35 21.21
N TRP A 199 9.07 -8.34 21.88
CA TRP A 199 9.82 -9.36 22.58
C TRP A 199 9.49 -10.75 22.00
N SER A 200 10.52 -11.47 21.54
CA SER A 200 10.42 -12.81 20.95
C SER A 200 11.11 -13.82 21.86
N PRO A 201 10.39 -14.40 22.84
CA PRO A 201 10.98 -15.39 23.78
C PRO A 201 11.43 -16.67 23.07
N SER A 202 10.86 -16.95 21.90
CA SER A 202 11.24 -18.09 21.04
C SER A 202 11.09 -17.72 19.58
N GLU A 203 11.58 -18.58 18.68
CA GLU A 203 11.37 -18.43 17.22
C GLU A 203 9.88 -18.50 16.81
N PHE A 204 9.06 -19.14 17.63
CA PHE A 204 7.66 -19.41 17.36
C PHE A 204 6.71 -18.41 18.03
N SER A 205 7.21 -17.52 18.88
CA SER A 205 6.34 -16.61 19.65
C SER A 205 6.91 -15.21 19.73
N ARG A 206 6.01 -14.25 19.72
CA ARG A 206 6.34 -12.83 19.85
C ARG A 206 5.22 -12.09 20.58
N ILE A 207 5.59 -11.25 21.51
CA ILE A 207 4.71 -10.25 22.12
C ILE A 207 5.09 -8.90 21.55
N ARG A 208 4.11 -8.15 21.07
CA ARG A 208 4.28 -6.80 20.54
C ARG A 208 3.43 -5.82 21.33
N LEU A 209 4.04 -4.74 21.76
CA LEU A 209 3.37 -3.52 22.17
C LEU A 209 3.55 -2.49 21.07
N GLN A 210 2.45 -1.93 20.57
CA GLN A 210 2.48 -0.90 19.53
C GLN A 210 1.60 0.28 19.93
N TYR A 211 2.08 1.48 19.66
CA TYR A 211 1.33 2.72 19.79
C TYR A 211 1.26 3.42 18.43
N ASN A 212 0.07 3.90 18.07
CA ASN A 212 -0.16 4.70 16.88
C ASN A 212 -0.72 6.07 17.28
N TYR A 213 -0.15 7.11 16.71
CA TYR A 213 -0.72 8.45 16.65
C TYR A 213 -1.25 8.67 15.25
N ASP A 214 -2.56 8.63 15.09
CA ASP A 214 -3.25 8.65 13.81
C ASP A 214 -3.95 9.99 13.59
N ARG A 215 -3.67 10.60 12.46
CA ARG A 215 -4.26 11.83 11.95
C ARG A 215 -4.84 11.59 10.55
N THR A 216 -5.59 10.50 10.38
CA THR A 216 -6.33 10.23 9.12
C THR A 216 -7.48 11.20 8.92
N GLN A 217 -8.05 11.73 9.99
CA GLN A 217 -9.08 12.77 9.95
C GLN A 217 -8.50 14.11 10.40
N GLN A 218 -8.82 15.19 9.68
CA GLN A 218 -8.32 16.55 9.94
C GLN A 218 -8.64 17.04 11.36
N SER A 219 -9.87 16.81 11.81
CA SER A 219 -10.39 17.30 13.09
C SER A 219 -10.12 16.39 14.28
N LEU A 220 -9.67 15.13 14.06
CA LEU A 220 -9.54 14.12 15.10
C LEU A 220 -8.14 13.51 15.11
N ALA A 221 -7.56 13.42 16.30
CA ALA A 221 -6.36 12.63 16.53
C ALA A 221 -6.73 11.37 17.31
N ASN A 222 -6.46 10.21 16.73
CA ASN A 222 -6.68 8.93 17.41
C ASN A 222 -5.36 8.43 18.00
N ASN A 223 -5.43 8.00 19.25
CA ASN A 223 -4.33 7.37 19.96
C ASN A 223 -4.71 5.91 20.18
N GLU A 224 -3.96 5.01 19.59
CA GLU A 224 -4.25 3.58 19.62
C GLU A 224 -3.11 2.82 20.27
N VAL A 225 -3.44 1.91 21.17
CA VAL A 225 -2.47 1.01 21.81
C VAL A 225 -2.88 -0.43 21.51
N PHE A 226 -1.95 -1.20 20.95
CA PHE A 226 -2.14 -2.62 20.66
C PHE A 226 -1.16 -3.47 21.47
N LEU A 227 -1.70 -4.48 22.13
CA LEU A 227 -0.93 -5.59 22.68
C LEU A 227 -1.26 -6.84 21.86
N GLN A 228 -0.25 -7.42 21.21
CA GLN A 228 -0.44 -8.57 20.34
C GLN A 228 0.44 -9.73 20.82
N TYR A 229 -0.14 -10.93 20.89
CA TYR A 229 0.59 -12.17 20.98
C TYR A 229 0.51 -12.90 19.65
N ILE A 230 1.65 -13.21 19.07
CA ILE A 230 1.76 -13.86 17.77
C ILE A 230 2.48 -15.20 18.00
N MET A 231 1.84 -16.29 17.58
CA MET A 231 2.38 -17.62 17.67
C MET A 231 2.32 -18.30 16.30
N SER A 232 3.40 -18.94 15.89
CA SER A 232 3.47 -19.77 14.69
C SER A 232 3.40 -21.24 15.09
N LEU A 233 2.46 -21.97 14.49
CA LEU A 233 2.30 -23.40 14.69
C LEU A 233 2.62 -24.12 13.37
N GLY A 234 3.41 -25.18 13.42
CA GLY A 234 3.77 -25.99 12.25
C GLY A 234 5.27 -26.03 11.94
N ALA A 235 5.62 -26.75 10.87
CA ALA A 235 7.00 -26.82 10.41
C ALA A 235 7.48 -25.46 9.91
N HIS A 236 8.69 -25.07 10.32
CA HIS A 236 9.30 -23.83 9.85
C HIS A 236 9.51 -23.89 8.34
N GLY A 237 8.79 -23.06 7.59
CA GLY A 237 9.10 -22.84 6.17
C GLY A 237 10.48 -22.17 6.04
N ALA A 238 11.25 -22.57 5.04
CA ALA A 238 12.53 -21.92 4.74
C ALA A 238 12.30 -20.40 4.59
N HIS A 239 13.14 -19.59 5.23
CA HIS A 239 13.06 -18.14 5.15
C HIS A 239 13.15 -17.70 3.70
N LYS A 240 12.05 -17.21 3.13
CA LYS A 240 12.07 -16.48 1.86
C LYS A 240 12.51 -15.03 2.14
N PHE A 241 13.42 -14.56 1.31
CA PHE A 241 13.93 -13.19 1.36
C PHE A 241 12.83 -12.14 1.20
#